data_50d4da811547d8c1f716b8d21582d6f3
#
_entry.id   50d4da811547d8c1f716b8d21582d6f3
#
_cell.length_a   1.000
_cell.length_b   1.000
_cell.length_c   1.000
_cell.angle_alpha   90.00
_cell.angle_beta   90.00
_cell.angle_gamma   90.00
#
_symmetry.space_group_name_H-M   'P 1'
#
loop_
_entity.id
_entity.type
_entity.pdbx_description
1 polymer ?
#
loop_
_entity_poly.entity_id
_entity_poly.type
_entity_poly.pdbx_seq_one_letter_code
_entity_poly.pdbx_strand_id
1 'polypeptide(L)'
;MVAATEMQGLKILDLEIMSGHQAETLKQWRLNFHSNIDDVRKHYDDTFIRMWNFYLLECEYFFRQQHGMVLQLQLAHNQMAAPANRRYIGELQDKFRDILCTDNPSGKQSNSEI
;
A
#
# COMPACT_ATOMS: atom_id res chain seq x y z
N MET A 1 -0.09 20.64 8.80
CA MET A 1 -0.96 19.98 7.81
C MET A 1 -2.43 20.03 8.22
N VAL A 2 -2.85 19.55 9.40
CA VAL A 2 -4.24 19.57 9.87
C VAL A 2 -4.85 20.99 9.86
N ALA A 3 -4.17 21.97 10.46
CA ALA A 3 -4.64 23.35 10.49
C ALA A 3 -4.83 23.97 9.09
N ALA A 4 -3.99 23.60 8.12
CA ALA A 4 -4.11 24.11 6.75
C ALA A 4 -5.32 23.52 6.01
N THR A 5 -5.70 22.28 6.28
CA THR A 5 -6.89 21.65 5.70
C THR A 5 -8.17 22.24 6.28
N GLU A 6 -8.20 22.51 7.59
CA GLU A 6 -9.34 23.16 8.25
C GLU A 6 -9.57 24.59 7.76
N MET A 7 -8.49 25.35 7.51
CA MET A 7 -8.59 26.70 6.92
C MET A 7 -9.23 26.70 5.53
N GLN A 8 -9.16 25.60 4.78
CA GLN A 8 -9.80 25.43 3.47
C GLN A 8 -11.22 24.82 3.57
N GLY A 9 -11.78 24.71 4.77
CA GLY A 9 -13.10 24.16 5.01
C GLY A 9 -13.19 22.65 4.88
N LEU A 10 -12.04 21.95 4.80
CA LEU A 10 -11.97 20.48 4.81
C LEU A 10 -11.99 19.98 6.26
N LYS A 11 -12.77 18.94 6.51
CA LYS A 11 -12.87 18.27 7.81
C LYS A 11 -12.21 16.91 7.72
N ILE A 12 -11.45 16.54 8.74
CA ILE A 12 -10.87 15.20 8.87
C ILE A 12 -11.99 14.26 9.32
N LEU A 13 -12.32 13.28 8.48
CA LEU A 13 -13.32 12.27 8.77
C LEU A 13 -12.69 11.02 9.39
N ASP A 14 -11.50 10.66 8.95
CA ASP A 14 -10.74 9.51 9.46
C ASP A 14 -9.24 9.75 9.35
N LEU A 15 -8.50 9.13 10.26
CA LEU A 15 -7.05 9.10 10.28
C LEU A 15 -6.57 7.68 10.58
N GLU A 16 -5.78 7.12 9.70
CA GLU A 16 -5.13 5.82 9.90
C GLU A 16 -3.61 5.95 9.88
N ILE A 17 -2.96 5.29 10.83
CA ILE A 17 -1.50 5.24 10.95
C ILE A 17 -1.04 3.86 10.49
N MET A 18 -0.23 3.83 9.42
CA MET A 18 0.29 2.60 8.81
C MET A 18 1.81 2.61 8.79
N SER A 19 2.46 2.18 9.87
CA SER A 19 3.92 2.06 9.90
C SER A 19 4.40 0.64 9.53
N GLY A 20 3.88 -0.38 10.19
CA GLY A 20 4.26 -1.78 9.96
C GLY A 20 3.85 -2.30 8.57
N HIS A 21 2.68 -1.95 8.08
CA HIS A 21 2.19 -2.31 6.76
C HIS A 21 3.09 -1.77 5.64
N GLN A 22 3.64 -0.57 5.82
CA GLN A 22 4.53 0.04 4.82
C GLN A 22 5.84 -0.72 4.68
N ALA A 23 6.41 -1.21 5.78
CA ALA A 23 7.62 -2.03 5.76
C ALA A 23 7.40 -3.33 4.96
N GLU A 24 6.26 -3.99 5.14
CA GLU A 24 5.93 -5.21 4.41
C GLU A 24 5.66 -4.94 2.92
N THR A 25 4.99 -3.84 2.59
CA THR A 25 4.81 -3.39 1.20
C THR A 25 6.15 -3.17 0.50
N LEU A 26 7.08 -2.47 1.13
CA LEU A 26 8.42 -2.21 0.57
C LEU A 26 9.22 -3.50 0.38
N LYS A 27 9.09 -4.45 1.30
CA LYS A 27 9.68 -5.78 1.16
C LYS A 27 9.12 -6.50 -0.08
N GLN A 28 7.80 -6.48 -0.28
CA GLN A 28 7.18 -7.10 -1.46
C GLN A 28 7.63 -6.42 -2.76
N TRP A 29 7.75 -5.09 -2.78
CA TRP A 29 8.29 -4.37 -3.93
C TRP A 29 9.72 -4.77 -4.24
N ARG A 30 10.56 -4.94 -3.22
CA ARG A 30 11.95 -5.39 -3.39
C ARG A 30 12.01 -6.83 -3.94
N LEU A 31 11.18 -7.73 -3.43
CA LEU A 31 11.09 -9.11 -3.96
C LEU A 31 10.62 -9.13 -5.41
N ASN A 32 9.58 -8.36 -5.75
CA ASN A 32 9.08 -8.24 -7.12
C ASN A 32 10.14 -7.63 -8.06
N PHE A 33 10.88 -6.63 -7.60
CA PHE A 33 11.98 -6.06 -8.37
C PHE A 33 13.05 -7.09 -8.68
N HIS A 34 13.45 -7.90 -7.70
CA HIS A 34 14.42 -8.99 -7.90
C HIS A 34 13.91 -10.08 -8.84
N SER A 35 12.64 -10.44 -8.74
CA SER A 35 12.04 -11.45 -9.62
C SER A 35 11.99 -11.02 -11.08
N ASN A 36 11.99 -9.72 -11.36
CA ASN A 36 11.94 -9.15 -12.70
C ASN A 36 13.25 -8.46 -13.12
N ILE A 37 14.37 -8.81 -12.47
CA ILE A 37 15.66 -8.12 -12.66
C ILE A 37 16.15 -8.15 -14.10
N ASP A 38 15.91 -9.25 -14.82
CA ASP A 38 16.35 -9.40 -16.22
C ASP A 38 15.59 -8.46 -17.17
N ASP A 39 14.32 -8.17 -16.87
CA ASP A 39 13.55 -7.18 -17.62
C ASP A 39 14.00 -5.75 -17.29
N VAL A 40 14.32 -5.48 -16.03
CA VAL A 40 14.87 -4.18 -15.60
C VAL A 40 16.21 -3.91 -16.29
N ARG A 41 17.10 -4.90 -16.43
CA ARG A 41 18.39 -4.79 -17.12
C ARG A 41 18.29 -4.41 -18.61
N LYS A 42 17.16 -4.65 -19.23
CA LYS A 42 16.93 -4.22 -20.62
C LYS A 42 16.80 -2.69 -20.76
N HIS A 43 16.45 -2.00 -19.66
CA HIS A 43 16.12 -0.57 -19.66
C HIS A 43 17.07 0.27 -18.78
N TYR A 44 17.72 -0.35 -17.80
CA TYR A 44 18.54 0.33 -16.80
C TYR A 44 19.89 -0.39 -16.58
N ASP A 45 20.90 0.38 -16.20
CA ASP A 45 22.22 -0.13 -15.92
C ASP A 45 22.35 -0.76 -14.50
N ASP A 46 23.46 -1.45 -14.25
CA ASP A 46 23.72 -2.07 -12.95
C ASP A 46 23.87 -1.06 -11.82
N THR A 47 24.21 0.18 -12.12
CA THR A 47 24.30 1.26 -11.13
C THR A 47 22.92 1.62 -10.61
N PHE A 48 21.96 1.79 -11.52
CA PHE A 48 20.56 2.00 -11.15
C PHE A 48 20.03 0.85 -10.32
N ILE A 49 20.28 -0.39 -10.75
CA ILE A 49 19.79 -1.60 -10.07
C ILE A 49 20.29 -1.66 -8.62
N ARG A 50 21.58 -1.40 -8.39
CA ARG A 50 22.17 -1.35 -7.04
C ARG A 50 21.57 -0.25 -6.20
N MET A 51 21.46 0.97 -6.77
CA MET A 51 20.89 2.13 -6.08
C MET A 51 19.44 1.89 -5.70
N TRP A 52 18.61 1.36 -6.61
CA TRP A 52 17.20 1.11 -6.36
C TRP A 52 16.97 0.03 -5.30
N ASN A 53 17.75 -1.06 -5.37
CA ASN A 53 17.71 -2.11 -4.34
C ASN A 53 18.10 -1.57 -2.97
N PHE A 54 19.15 -0.75 -2.90
CA PHE A 54 19.58 -0.10 -1.65
C PHE A 54 18.47 0.81 -1.11
N TYR A 55 17.88 1.65 -1.96
CA TYR A 55 16.78 2.54 -1.59
C TYR A 55 15.58 1.78 -1.00
N LEU A 56 15.14 0.71 -1.65
CA LEU A 56 14.01 -0.10 -1.16
C LEU A 56 14.34 -0.77 0.19
N LEU A 57 15.57 -1.25 0.35
CA LEU A 57 16.04 -1.88 1.59
C LEU A 57 16.11 -0.86 2.74
N GLU A 58 16.65 0.33 2.47
CA GLU A 58 16.75 1.41 3.44
C GLU A 58 15.36 1.87 3.89
N CYS A 59 14.44 2.09 2.95
CA CYS A 59 13.05 2.43 3.25
C CYS A 59 12.35 1.33 4.05
N GLU A 60 12.52 0.05 3.69
CA GLU A 60 11.98 -1.08 4.46
C GLU A 60 12.49 -1.04 5.90
N TYR A 61 13.80 -0.89 6.08
CA TYR A 61 14.43 -0.81 7.39
C TYR A 61 13.91 0.37 8.22
N PHE A 62 13.83 1.56 7.62
CA PHE A 62 13.34 2.78 8.25
C PHE A 62 11.93 2.61 8.86
N PHE A 63 11.00 2.04 8.10
CA PHE A 63 9.65 1.77 8.60
C PHE A 63 9.59 0.61 9.59
N ARG A 64 10.43 -0.41 9.43
CA ARG A 64 10.49 -1.56 10.33
C ARG A 64 11.02 -1.18 11.70
N GLN A 65 11.95 -0.23 11.77
CA GLN A 65 12.47 0.34 13.02
C GLN A 65 11.58 1.44 13.60
N GLN A 66 10.40 1.68 13.03
CA GLN A 66 9.44 2.69 13.48
C GLN A 66 10.00 4.13 13.48
N HIS A 67 11.02 4.41 12.67
CA HIS A 67 11.55 5.77 12.47
C HIS A 67 10.63 6.67 11.65
N GLY A 68 9.69 6.07 10.91
CA GLY A 68 8.68 6.78 10.12
C GLY A 68 7.31 6.15 10.22
N MET A 69 6.30 6.93 9.83
CA MET A 69 4.92 6.48 9.75
C MET A 69 4.26 7.03 8.48
N VAL A 70 3.33 6.28 7.93
CA VAL A 70 2.43 6.75 6.88
C VAL A 70 1.10 7.09 7.51
N LEU A 71 0.62 8.31 7.26
CA LEU A 71 -0.68 8.79 7.70
C LEU A 71 -1.62 8.82 6.51
N GLN A 72 -2.71 8.08 6.59
CA GLN A 72 -3.81 8.15 5.62
C GLN A 72 -4.93 8.99 6.20
N LEU A 73 -5.24 10.09 5.53
CA LEU A 73 -6.27 11.03 5.94
C LEU A 73 -7.46 10.94 4.99
N GLN A 74 -8.66 10.77 5.53
CA GLN A 74 -9.90 10.94 4.79
C GLN A 74 -10.44 12.33 5.07
N LEU A 75 -10.59 13.12 4.02
CA LEU A 75 -11.01 14.52 4.11
C LEU A 75 -12.30 14.74 3.30
N ALA A 76 -13.20 15.57 3.82
CA ALA A 76 -14.37 16.05 3.09
C ALA A 76 -14.82 17.44 3.57
N HIS A 77 -15.54 18.16 2.74
CA HIS A 77 -16.18 19.41 3.14
C HIS A 77 -17.37 19.18 4.09
N ASN A 78 -18.09 18.08 3.89
CA ASN A 78 -19.23 17.71 4.71
C ASN A 78 -18.85 16.57 5.68
N GLN A 79 -19.05 16.82 6.97
CA GLN A 79 -18.77 15.83 8.02
C GLN A 79 -19.65 14.57 7.90
N MET A 80 -20.82 14.68 7.26
CA MET A 80 -21.73 13.56 7.02
C MET A 80 -21.43 12.78 5.73
N ALA A 81 -20.33 13.11 5.04
CA ALA A 81 -19.95 12.45 3.79
C ALA A 81 -19.50 10.99 3.97
N ALA A 82 -19.11 10.61 5.18
CA ALA A 82 -18.81 9.22 5.54
C ALA A 82 -19.72 8.74 6.67
N PRO A 83 -20.01 7.42 6.74
CA PRO A 83 -20.73 6.84 7.87
C PRO A 83 -20.05 7.13 9.21
N ALA A 84 -20.84 7.28 10.28
CA ALA A 84 -20.36 7.63 11.60
C ALA A 84 -19.45 6.59 12.27
N ASN A 85 -19.38 5.38 11.71
CA ASN A 85 -18.53 4.30 12.21
C ASN A 85 -17.65 3.72 11.10
N ARG A 86 -16.51 3.11 11.46
CA ARG A 86 -15.55 2.52 10.51
C ARG A 86 -15.97 1.18 9.92
N ARG A 87 -17.12 0.62 10.26
CA ARG A 87 -17.57 -0.70 9.79
C ARG A 87 -17.66 -0.77 8.27
N TYR A 88 -18.09 0.31 7.61
CA TYR A 88 -18.19 0.37 6.15
C TYR A 88 -16.86 0.09 5.43
N ILE A 89 -15.72 0.37 6.06
CA ILE A 89 -14.40 0.13 5.47
C ILE A 89 -14.19 -1.36 5.27
N GLY A 90 -14.46 -2.18 6.31
CA GLY A 90 -14.37 -3.64 6.22
C GLY A 90 -15.36 -4.22 5.21
N GLU A 91 -16.60 -3.76 5.22
CA GLU A 91 -17.63 -4.20 4.29
C GLU A 91 -17.30 -3.89 2.83
N LEU A 92 -16.69 -2.72 2.57
CA LEU A 92 -16.20 -2.35 1.23
C LEU A 92 -14.99 -3.18 0.82
N GLN A 93 -14.04 -3.42 1.73
CA GLN A 93 -12.87 -4.25 1.47
C GLN A 93 -13.27 -5.68 1.08
N ASP A 94 -14.23 -6.26 1.76
CA ASP A 94 -14.75 -7.60 1.45
C ASP A 94 -15.42 -7.63 0.08
N LYS A 95 -16.25 -6.63 -0.24
CA LYS A 95 -16.87 -6.51 -1.57
C LYS A 95 -15.84 -6.36 -2.69
N PHE A 96 -14.81 -5.54 -2.50
CA PHE A 96 -13.76 -5.38 -3.50
C PHE A 96 -12.91 -6.64 -3.66
N ARG A 97 -12.65 -7.36 -2.57
CA ARG A 97 -11.96 -8.66 -2.63
C ARG A 97 -12.73 -9.66 -3.47
N ASP A 98 -14.03 -9.76 -3.26
CA ASP A 98 -14.89 -10.67 -4.02
C ASP A 98 -14.89 -10.32 -5.52
N ILE A 99 -14.97 -9.05 -5.87
CA ILE A 99 -14.89 -8.57 -7.27
C ILE A 99 -13.55 -8.96 -7.89
N LEU A 100 -12.43 -8.69 -7.22
CA LEU A 100 -11.09 -9.01 -7.72
C LEU A 100 -10.83 -10.51 -7.85
N CYS A 101 -11.46 -11.33 -7.00
CA CYS A 101 -11.35 -12.78 -7.08
C CYS A 101 -12.18 -13.36 -8.24
N THR A 102 -13.29 -12.71 -8.62
CA THR A 102 -14.12 -13.15 -9.75
C THR A 102 -13.53 -12.81 -11.11
N ASP A 103 -12.74 -11.72 -11.20
CA ASP A 103 -12.12 -11.27 -12.45
C ASP A 103 -10.81 -12.00 -12.80
N ASN A 104 -10.30 -12.92 -11.94
CA ASN A 104 -9.12 -13.72 -12.20
C ASN A 104 -9.42 -15.24 -12.19
N PRO A 105 -9.99 -15.81 -13.28
CA PRO A 105 -10.32 -17.24 -13.36
C PRO A 105 -9.10 -18.19 -13.46
N SER A 106 -7.87 -17.67 -13.47
CA SER A 106 -6.65 -18.44 -13.67
C SER A 106 -5.99 -18.97 -12.39
N GLY A 107 -6.58 -18.76 -11.22
CA GLY A 107 -6.03 -19.18 -9.92
C GLY A 107 -6.46 -20.54 -9.41
N LYS A 108 -6.95 -21.45 -10.25
CA LYS A 108 -7.12 -22.86 -9.85
C LYS A 108 -5.76 -23.55 -9.83
N GLN A 109 -5.12 -23.55 -8.66
CA GLN A 109 -4.05 -24.51 -8.37
C GLN A 109 -4.63 -25.92 -8.50
N SER A 110 -4.08 -26.66 -9.45
CA SER A 110 -4.24 -28.10 -9.56
C SER A 110 -3.54 -28.74 -8.36
N ASN A 111 -4.29 -29.07 -7.31
CA ASN A 111 -3.91 -30.15 -6.43
C ASN A 111 -4.17 -31.44 -7.19
N SER A 112 -3.15 -32.00 -7.81
CA SER A 112 -3.12 -33.41 -8.19
C SER A 112 -2.15 -34.14 -7.28
N GLU A 113 -2.76 -35.00 -6.51
CA GLU A 113 -2.19 -36.15 -5.82
C GLU A 113 -1.02 -36.83 -6.57
N ILE A 114 0.06 -37.09 -5.90
CA ILE A 114 0.63 -38.43 -5.68
C ILE A 114 1.70 -38.28 -4.59
#